data_7c8a6dbbe8357b8ad916915312b8f7cc
#
_entry.id   7c8a6dbbe8357b8ad916915312b8f7cc
#
_cell.length_a   1.000
_cell.length_b   1.000
_cell.length_c   1.000
_cell.angle_alpha   90.00
_cell.angle_beta   90.00
_cell.angle_gamma   90.00
#
_symmetry.space_group_name_H-M   'P 1'
#
loop_
_entity.id
_entity.type
_entity.pdbx_description
1 polymer ?
#
loop_
_entity_poly.entity_id
_entity_poly.type
_entity_poly.pdbx_seq_one_letter_code
_entity_poly.pdbx_strand_id
1 'polypeptide(L)'
;MESNAFSRIAEENMQGLYRLSFSILHTRHDAQDAVQQGLLRAWERRETARPEQIRAWLTRIVINECHNIQRKRMRVVLMGEMPEMAAPEDTYEAEAELRSAIDSLPEKLRVPLLLRYMERYSETEIAQTLGVPVTTVKNRLFRARCAVRAKFDEEVTFE
;
A
#
# COMPACT_ATOMS: atom_id res chain seq x y z
N MET A 1 11.80 19.63 11.20
CA MET A 1 12.65 18.77 10.33
C MET A 1 13.26 19.64 9.24
N GLU A 2 14.54 19.52 9.07
CA GLU A 2 15.23 20.26 8.03
C GLU A 2 14.92 19.74 6.63
N SER A 3 14.99 20.62 5.64
CA SER A 3 14.70 20.31 4.23
C SER A 3 15.50 19.09 3.71
N ASN A 4 16.81 19.05 4.01
CA ASN A 4 17.68 17.96 3.55
C ASN A 4 17.31 16.61 4.17
N ALA A 5 16.94 16.61 5.44
CA ALA A 5 16.50 15.39 6.14
C ALA A 5 15.20 14.87 5.55
N PHE A 6 14.25 15.75 5.28
CA PHE A 6 12.98 15.38 4.66
C PHE A 6 13.20 14.80 3.25
N SER A 7 14.01 15.46 2.42
CA SER A 7 14.29 14.98 1.07
C SER A 7 14.89 13.59 1.07
N ARG A 8 15.82 13.32 2.00
CA ARG A 8 16.44 12.00 2.13
C ARG A 8 15.41 10.93 2.47
N ILE A 9 14.55 11.20 3.44
CA ILE A 9 13.49 10.27 3.86
C ILE A 9 12.51 10.03 2.71
N ALA A 10 12.11 11.07 2.00
CA ALA A 10 11.24 10.96 0.84
C ALA A 10 11.86 10.09 -0.25
N GLU A 11 13.14 10.32 -0.59
CA GLU A 11 13.84 9.54 -1.59
C GLU A 11 13.97 8.06 -1.21
N GLU A 12 14.35 7.78 0.04
CA GLU A 12 14.52 6.42 0.54
C GLU A 12 13.23 5.61 0.51
N ASN A 13 12.08 6.26 0.66
CA ASN A 13 10.79 5.58 0.76
C ASN A 13 9.97 5.68 -0.52
N MET A 14 10.39 6.44 -1.52
CA MET A 14 9.58 6.74 -2.70
C MET A 14 9.12 5.50 -3.46
N GLN A 15 10.03 4.56 -3.74
CA GLN A 15 9.68 3.34 -4.48
C GLN A 15 8.70 2.46 -3.71
N GLY A 16 8.93 2.31 -2.40
CA GLY A 16 8.01 1.54 -1.54
C GLY A 16 6.63 2.16 -1.46
N LEU A 17 6.58 3.48 -1.33
CA LEU A 17 5.31 4.22 -1.33
C LEU A 17 4.58 4.07 -2.66
N TYR A 18 5.31 4.10 -3.77
CA TYR A 18 4.73 3.90 -5.10
C TYR A 18 4.17 2.48 -5.26
N ARG A 19 4.94 1.44 -4.88
CA ARG A 19 4.48 0.05 -4.95
C ARG A 19 3.20 -0.16 -4.13
N LEU A 20 3.17 0.39 -2.92
CA LEU A 20 2.00 0.30 -2.05
C LEU A 20 0.80 1.01 -2.67
N SER A 21 1.00 2.24 -3.15
CA SER A 21 -0.06 3.02 -3.78
C SER A 21 -0.60 2.34 -5.03
N PHE A 22 0.28 1.74 -5.84
CA PHE A 22 -0.13 0.97 -7.01
C PHE A 22 -0.96 -0.26 -6.61
N SER A 23 -0.58 -0.93 -5.53
CA SER A 23 -1.36 -2.06 -5.00
C SER A 23 -2.77 -1.65 -4.57
N ILE A 24 -2.95 -0.43 -4.09
CA ILE A 24 -4.26 0.09 -3.66
C ILE A 24 -5.06 0.60 -4.85
N LEU A 25 -4.42 1.33 -5.76
CA LEU A 25 -5.09 2.11 -6.81
C LEU A 25 -5.10 1.43 -8.18
N HIS A 26 -4.17 0.52 -8.44
CA HIS A 26 -4.04 -0.27 -9.67
C HIS A 26 -3.79 0.52 -10.96
N THR A 27 -3.53 1.81 -10.90
CA THR A 27 -3.12 2.62 -12.05
C THR A 27 -1.85 3.38 -11.72
N ARG A 28 -0.95 3.51 -12.70
CA ARG A 28 0.32 4.24 -12.52
C ARG A 28 0.08 5.70 -12.23
N HIS A 29 -0.80 6.32 -12.99
CA HIS A 29 -1.10 7.75 -12.85
C HIS A 29 -1.60 8.08 -11.45
N ASP A 30 -2.59 7.34 -10.96
CA ASP A 30 -3.16 7.58 -9.63
C ASP A 30 -2.18 7.24 -8.52
N ALA A 31 -1.36 6.20 -8.69
CA ALA A 31 -0.32 5.86 -7.71
C ALA A 31 0.72 6.98 -7.60
N GLN A 32 1.16 7.53 -8.73
CA GLN A 32 2.07 8.67 -8.75
C GLN A 32 1.44 9.90 -8.09
N ASP A 33 0.18 10.19 -8.40
CA ASP A 33 -0.55 11.29 -7.79
C ASP A 33 -0.64 11.15 -6.26
N ALA A 34 -0.95 9.93 -5.78
CA ALA A 34 -1.04 9.66 -4.35
C ALA A 34 0.29 9.92 -3.64
N VAL A 35 1.39 9.45 -4.23
CA VAL A 35 2.73 9.67 -3.67
C VAL A 35 3.10 11.15 -3.67
N GLN A 36 2.88 11.85 -4.79
CA GLN A 36 3.18 13.28 -4.89
C GLN A 36 2.37 14.10 -3.90
N GLN A 37 1.06 13.88 -3.84
CA GLN A 37 0.20 14.59 -2.91
C GLN A 37 0.53 14.27 -1.46
N GLY A 38 0.81 13.00 -1.18
CA GLY A 38 1.23 12.56 0.14
C GLY A 38 2.52 13.22 0.59
N LEU A 39 3.52 13.31 -0.29
CA LEU A 39 4.80 13.96 0.02
C LEU A 39 4.62 15.46 0.23
N LEU A 40 3.77 16.13 -0.54
CA LEU A 40 3.45 17.54 -0.35
C LEU A 40 2.80 17.78 1.02
N ARG A 41 1.83 16.96 1.39
CA ARG A 41 1.18 17.06 2.70
C ARG A 41 2.14 16.77 3.83
N ALA A 42 3.02 15.79 3.65
CA ALA A 42 4.05 15.47 4.63
C ALA A 42 5.00 16.64 4.83
N TRP A 43 5.42 17.28 3.74
CA TRP A 43 6.26 18.47 3.81
C TRP A 43 5.58 19.59 4.60
N GLU A 44 4.31 19.87 4.34
CA GLU A 44 3.53 20.89 5.04
C GLU A 44 3.42 20.60 6.54
N ARG A 45 3.38 19.31 6.92
CA ARG A 45 3.21 18.84 8.31
C ARG A 45 4.50 18.33 8.94
N ARG A 46 5.64 18.57 8.33
CA ARG A 46 6.93 17.99 8.77
C ARG A 46 7.27 18.28 10.21
N GLU A 47 6.79 19.38 10.77
CA GLU A 47 7.04 19.75 12.17
C GLU A 47 6.31 18.83 13.15
N THR A 48 5.27 18.14 12.71
CA THR A 48 4.50 17.21 13.56
C THR A 48 5.07 15.78 13.53
N ALA A 49 6.05 15.53 12.64
CA ALA A 49 6.63 14.19 12.49
C ALA A 49 7.49 13.84 13.71
N ARG A 50 7.32 12.62 14.22
CA ARG A 50 8.18 12.06 15.26
C ARG A 50 9.32 11.29 14.59
N PRO A 51 10.60 11.60 14.86
CA PRO A 51 11.71 10.93 14.18
C PRO A 51 11.69 9.41 14.27
N GLU A 52 11.28 8.85 15.41
CA GLU A 52 11.22 7.41 15.64
C GLU A 52 10.06 6.72 14.89
N GLN A 53 9.12 7.47 14.35
CA GLN A 53 7.96 6.94 13.64
C GLN A 53 7.82 7.56 12.23
N ILE A 54 8.90 8.09 11.70
CA ILE A 54 8.86 8.89 10.48
C ILE A 54 8.34 8.09 9.28
N ARG A 55 8.79 6.86 9.12
CA ARG A 55 8.38 6.00 8.01
C ARG A 55 6.89 5.64 8.10
N ALA A 56 6.43 5.26 9.28
CA ALA A 56 5.02 4.95 9.52
C ALA A 56 4.13 6.18 9.29
N TRP A 57 4.57 7.33 9.79
CA TRP A 57 3.87 8.61 9.62
C TRP A 57 3.73 8.99 8.14
N LEU A 58 4.82 8.92 7.38
CA LEU A 58 4.83 9.23 5.96
C LEU A 58 3.93 8.28 5.16
N THR A 59 4.04 6.99 5.42
CA THR A 59 3.24 5.96 4.75
C THR A 59 1.74 6.13 5.04
N ARG A 60 1.38 6.47 6.26
CA ARG A 60 -0.01 6.76 6.63
C ARG A 60 -0.59 7.93 5.81
N ILE A 61 0.20 9.00 5.64
CA ILE A 61 -0.23 10.15 4.84
C ILE A 61 -0.50 9.72 3.39
N VAL A 62 0.39 8.92 2.80
CA VAL A 62 0.24 8.45 1.43
C VAL A 62 -0.96 7.51 1.28
N ILE A 63 -1.17 6.59 2.23
CA ILE A 63 -2.35 5.71 2.23
C ILE A 63 -3.63 6.53 2.28
N ASN A 64 -3.67 7.57 3.10
CA ASN A 64 -4.83 8.46 3.17
C ASN A 64 -5.09 9.16 1.83
N GLU A 65 -4.04 9.52 1.10
CA GLU A 65 -4.19 10.07 -0.26
C GLU A 65 -4.73 9.03 -1.24
N CYS A 66 -4.31 7.78 -1.12
CA CYS A 66 -4.88 6.69 -1.91
C CYS A 66 -6.39 6.57 -1.67
N HIS A 67 -6.81 6.62 -0.41
CA HIS A 67 -8.24 6.56 -0.06
C HIS A 67 -9.01 7.77 -0.59
N ASN A 68 -8.40 8.96 -0.60
CA ASN A 68 -9.01 10.15 -1.19
C ASN A 68 -9.27 9.95 -2.70
N ILE A 69 -8.30 9.37 -3.41
CA ILE A 69 -8.43 9.08 -4.84
C ILE A 69 -9.52 8.02 -5.07
N GLN A 70 -9.58 6.98 -4.24
CA GLN A 70 -10.63 5.96 -4.33
C GLN A 70 -12.03 6.58 -4.17
N ARG A 71 -12.19 7.50 -3.24
CA ARG A 71 -13.47 8.19 -3.05
C ARG A 71 -13.86 9.02 -4.27
N LYS A 72 -12.89 9.70 -4.90
CA LYS A 72 -13.14 10.46 -6.14
C LYS A 72 -13.54 9.54 -7.28
N ARG A 73 -12.87 8.41 -7.43
CA ARG A 73 -13.22 7.37 -8.42
C ARG A 73 -14.64 6.86 -8.23
N MET A 74 -15.03 6.62 -6.99
CA MET A 74 -16.37 6.15 -6.67
C MET A 74 -17.42 7.15 -7.14
N ARG A 75 -17.19 8.46 -6.96
CA ARG A 75 -18.08 9.50 -7.47
C ARG A 75 -18.16 9.48 -8.99
N VAL A 76 -17.03 9.29 -9.68
CA VAL A 76 -16.98 9.21 -11.14
C VAL A 76 -17.78 8.00 -11.64
N VAL A 77 -17.63 6.84 -11.00
CA VAL A 77 -18.40 5.63 -11.33
C VAL A 77 -19.89 5.87 -11.14
N LEU A 78 -20.29 6.53 -10.04
CA LEU A 78 -21.69 6.87 -9.78
C LEU A 78 -22.26 7.85 -10.82
N MET A 79 -21.38 8.64 -11.48
CA MET A 79 -21.76 9.52 -12.57
C MET A 79 -21.75 8.82 -13.95
N GLY A 80 -21.49 7.51 -13.99
CA GLY A 80 -21.54 6.69 -15.21
C GLY A 80 -20.25 6.67 -16.02
N GLU A 81 -19.15 7.22 -15.52
CA GLU A 81 -17.84 7.15 -16.17
C GLU A 81 -17.03 5.98 -15.64
N MET A 82 -16.33 5.26 -16.54
CA MET A 82 -15.49 4.13 -16.16
C MET A 82 -14.03 4.58 -16.06
N PRO A 83 -13.34 4.39 -14.92
CA PRO A 83 -11.93 4.67 -14.84
C PRO A 83 -11.11 3.69 -15.68
N GLU A 84 -10.06 4.19 -16.33
CA GLU A 84 -9.11 3.34 -17.06
C GLU A 84 -8.20 2.61 -16.06
N MET A 85 -8.13 1.29 -16.22
CA MET A 85 -7.24 0.45 -15.41
C MET A 85 -6.01 0.10 -16.22
N ALA A 86 -4.82 0.28 -15.64
CA ALA A 86 -3.57 -0.11 -16.28
C ALA A 86 -3.48 -1.62 -16.43
N ALA A 87 -2.96 -2.08 -17.57
CA ALA A 87 -2.65 -3.50 -17.74
C ALA A 87 -1.52 -3.92 -16.78
N PRO A 88 -1.56 -5.14 -16.25
CA PRO A 88 -0.47 -5.63 -15.41
C PRO A 88 0.84 -5.67 -16.19
N GLU A 89 1.94 -5.36 -15.51
CA GLU A 89 3.27 -5.44 -16.12
C GLU A 89 3.65 -6.90 -16.32
N ASP A 90 4.44 -7.16 -17.37
CA ASP A 90 4.96 -8.49 -17.64
C ASP A 90 5.91 -8.90 -16.51
N THR A 91 5.56 -9.97 -15.80
CA THR A 91 6.37 -10.56 -14.74
C THR A 91 6.57 -12.05 -15.04
N TYR A 92 7.56 -12.66 -14.40
CA TYR A 92 7.73 -14.12 -14.48
C TYR A 92 6.48 -14.81 -13.92
N GLU A 93 6.10 -15.96 -14.51
CA GLU A 93 4.86 -16.67 -14.15
C GLU A 93 4.70 -16.92 -12.64
N ALA A 94 5.76 -17.35 -11.96
CA ALA A 94 5.71 -17.60 -10.52
C ALA A 94 5.44 -16.33 -9.71
N GLU A 95 6.07 -15.22 -10.10
CA GLU A 95 5.84 -13.92 -9.48
C GLU A 95 4.46 -13.38 -9.83
N ALA A 96 3.99 -13.62 -11.06
CA ALA A 96 2.67 -13.22 -11.50
C ALA A 96 1.56 -13.95 -10.73
N GLU A 97 1.73 -15.25 -10.45
CA GLU A 97 0.79 -16.04 -9.66
C GLU A 97 0.71 -15.52 -8.21
N LEU A 98 1.87 -15.29 -7.59
CA LEU A 98 1.92 -14.74 -6.24
C LEU A 98 1.32 -13.34 -6.17
N ARG A 99 1.67 -12.49 -7.15
CA ARG A 99 1.12 -11.14 -7.24
C ARG A 99 -0.40 -11.19 -7.42
N SER A 100 -0.90 -12.06 -8.29
CA SER A 100 -2.33 -12.24 -8.51
C SER A 100 -3.03 -12.69 -7.23
N ALA A 101 -2.43 -13.63 -6.49
CA ALA A 101 -2.99 -14.09 -5.22
C ALA A 101 -3.05 -12.96 -4.20
N ILE A 102 -2.00 -12.15 -4.11
CA ILE A 102 -1.95 -10.99 -3.20
C ILE A 102 -2.97 -9.92 -3.62
N ASP A 103 -3.02 -9.61 -4.93
CA ASP A 103 -3.94 -8.58 -5.46
C ASP A 103 -5.40 -8.95 -5.29
N SER A 104 -5.72 -10.23 -5.19
CA SER A 104 -7.09 -10.70 -4.96
C SER A 104 -7.53 -10.56 -3.49
N LEU A 105 -6.61 -10.30 -2.57
CA LEU A 105 -6.94 -10.09 -1.16
C LEU A 105 -7.69 -8.76 -0.98
N PRO A 106 -8.63 -8.70 -0.02
CA PRO A 106 -9.17 -7.40 0.39
C PRO A 106 -8.04 -6.46 0.85
N GLU A 107 -8.21 -5.17 0.65
CA GLU A 107 -7.20 -4.18 1.00
C GLU A 107 -6.74 -4.30 2.44
N LYS A 108 -7.65 -4.57 3.38
CA LYS A 108 -7.32 -4.73 4.81
C LYS A 108 -6.31 -5.83 5.10
N LEU A 109 -6.28 -6.86 4.27
CA LEU A 109 -5.33 -7.97 4.38
C LEU A 109 -4.10 -7.75 3.50
N ARG A 110 -4.30 -7.19 2.31
CA ARG A 110 -3.24 -6.97 1.33
C ARG A 110 -2.21 -5.95 1.82
N VAL A 111 -2.65 -4.80 2.33
CA VAL A 111 -1.74 -3.72 2.75
C VAL A 111 -0.81 -4.16 3.89
N PRO A 112 -1.29 -4.76 4.98
CA PRO A 112 -0.37 -5.27 6.02
C PRO A 112 0.61 -6.30 5.50
N LEU A 113 0.17 -7.19 4.62
CA LEU A 113 1.02 -8.22 4.04
C LEU A 113 2.16 -7.60 3.22
N LEU A 114 1.86 -6.63 2.37
CA LEU A 114 2.86 -5.93 1.57
C LEU A 114 3.83 -5.14 2.44
N LEU A 115 3.35 -4.45 3.44
CA LEU A 115 4.20 -3.69 4.37
C LEU A 115 5.16 -4.63 5.11
N ARG A 116 4.70 -5.79 5.53
CA ARG A 116 5.53 -6.76 6.28
C ARG A 116 6.58 -7.42 5.41
N TYR A 117 6.20 -7.90 4.23
CA TYR A 117 7.06 -8.77 3.41
C TYR A 117 7.79 -8.06 2.28
N MET A 118 7.20 -7.02 1.69
CA MET A 118 7.85 -6.25 0.63
C MET A 118 8.64 -5.06 1.19
N GLU A 119 8.08 -4.34 2.14
CA GLU A 119 8.67 -3.12 2.68
C GLU A 119 9.38 -3.34 4.02
N ARG A 120 9.32 -4.54 4.56
CA ARG A 120 10.02 -4.97 5.78
C ARG A 120 9.65 -4.16 7.03
N TYR A 121 8.40 -3.76 7.13
CA TYR A 121 7.89 -3.10 8.33
C TYR A 121 7.73 -4.12 9.45
N SER A 122 8.03 -3.72 10.68
CA SER A 122 7.67 -4.50 11.86
C SER A 122 6.16 -4.44 12.08
N GLU A 123 5.62 -5.38 12.85
CA GLU A 123 4.20 -5.38 13.20
C GLU A 123 3.82 -4.09 13.94
N THR A 124 4.71 -3.59 14.79
CA THR A 124 4.53 -2.31 15.50
C THR A 124 4.46 -1.14 14.52
N GLU A 125 5.36 -1.10 13.54
CA GLU A 125 5.33 -0.06 12.51
C GLU A 125 4.05 -0.11 11.67
N ILE A 126 3.59 -1.31 11.33
CA ILE A 126 2.32 -1.48 10.60
C ILE A 126 1.15 -0.97 11.44
N ALA A 127 1.13 -1.30 12.72
CA ALA A 127 0.09 -0.82 13.64
C ALA A 127 0.06 0.71 13.69
N GLN A 128 1.23 1.34 13.78
CA GLN A 128 1.36 2.81 13.76
C GLN A 128 0.90 3.39 12.42
N THR A 129 1.30 2.75 11.32
CA THR A 129 0.92 3.19 9.97
C THR A 129 -0.58 3.16 9.76
N LEU A 130 -1.24 2.08 10.17
CA LEU A 130 -2.66 1.85 9.93
C LEU A 130 -3.56 2.39 11.04
N GLY A 131 -2.98 2.79 12.17
CA GLY A 131 -3.74 3.30 13.30
C GLY A 131 -4.60 2.23 13.97
N VAL A 132 -4.09 1.00 14.06
CA VAL A 132 -4.78 -0.14 14.66
C VAL A 132 -3.88 -0.80 15.71
N PRO A 133 -4.44 -1.58 16.66
CA PRO A 133 -3.63 -2.34 17.61
C PRO A 133 -2.74 -3.38 16.94
N VAL A 134 -1.61 -3.72 17.54
CA VAL A 134 -0.70 -4.77 17.04
C VAL A 134 -1.41 -6.12 16.92
N THR A 135 -2.31 -6.44 17.84
CA THR A 135 -3.11 -7.68 17.78
C THR A 135 -3.95 -7.74 16.51
N THR A 136 -4.49 -6.62 16.05
CA THR A 136 -5.22 -6.52 14.78
C THR A 136 -4.29 -6.80 13.60
N VAL A 137 -3.08 -6.24 13.62
CA VAL A 137 -2.07 -6.49 12.57
C VAL A 137 -1.74 -7.98 12.50
N LYS A 138 -1.48 -8.61 13.64
CA LYS A 138 -1.18 -10.05 13.70
C LYS A 138 -2.31 -10.89 13.11
N ASN A 139 -3.56 -10.58 13.47
CA ASN A 139 -4.73 -11.27 12.94
C ASN A 139 -4.86 -11.09 11.42
N ARG A 140 -4.69 -9.88 10.94
CA ARG A 140 -4.76 -9.58 9.50
C ARG A 140 -3.66 -10.29 8.71
N LEU A 141 -2.43 -10.31 9.23
CA LEU A 141 -1.31 -11.02 8.61
C LEU A 141 -1.57 -12.52 8.56
N PHE A 142 -2.09 -13.09 9.65
CA PHE A 142 -2.44 -14.52 9.70
C PHE A 142 -3.50 -14.85 8.64
N ARG A 143 -4.59 -14.08 8.57
CA ARG A 143 -5.66 -14.27 7.59
C ARG A 143 -5.15 -14.12 6.17
N ALA A 144 -4.28 -13.13 5.93
CA ALA A 144 -3.70 -12.89 4.62
C ALA A 144 -2.86 -14.08 4.17
N ARG A 145 -2.01 -14.61 5.05
CA ARG A 145 -1.18 -15.80 4.75
C ARG A 145 -2.04 -17.02 4.47
N CYS A 146 -3.09 -17.24 5.25
CA CYS A 146 -4.02 -18.35 5.03
C CYS A 146 -4.73 -18.23 3.67
N ALA A 147 -5.18 -17.04 3.32
CA ALA A 147 -5.87 -16.80 2.06
C ALA A 147 -4.95 -17.00 0.84
N VAL A 148 -3.70 -16.55 0.92
CA VAL A 148 -2.72 -16.77 -0.15
C VAL A 148 -2.42 -18.26 -0.29
N ARG A 149 -2.17 -18.94 0.83
CA ARG A 149 -1.90 -20.39 0.83
C ARG A 149 -3.06 -21.18 0.22
N ALA A 150 -4.30 -20.84 0.56
CA ALA A 150 -5.48 -21.52 0.05
C ALA A 150 -5.57 -21.46 -1.48
N LYS A 151 -5.15 -20.35 -2.08
CA LYS A 151 -5.15 -20.20 -3.54
C LYS A 151 -4.12 -21.12 -4.22
N PHE A 152 -2.94 -21.25 -3.64
CA PHE A 152 -1.92 -22.18 -4.16
C PHE A 152 -2.35 -23.64 -3.98
N ASP A 153 -3.00 -23.98 -2.87
CA ASP A 153 -3.50 -25.34 -2.64
C ASP A 153 -4.61 -25.71 -3.62
N GLU A 154 -5.51 -24.77 -3.98
CA GLU A 154 -6.53 -24.97 -5.00
C GLU A 154 -5.93 -25.25 -6.38
N GLU A 155 -4.86 -24.55 -6.76
CA GLU A 155 -4.16 -24.78 -8.01
C GLU A 155 -3.48 -26.16 -8.04
N VAL A 156 -2.92 -26.61 -6.93
CA VAL A 156 -2.31 -27.94 -6.81
C VAL A 156 -3.34 -29.05 -6.87
N THR A 157 -4.56 -28.81 -6.40
CA THR A 157 -5.64 -29.81 -6.35
C THR A 157 -6.23 -30.12 -7.74
N PHE A 158 -6.06 -29.23 -8.71
CA PHE A 158 -6.60 -29.38 -10.06
C PHE A 158 -5.62 -30.03 -11.05
N GLU A 159 -4.43 -30.34 -10.61
CA GLU A 159 -3.47 -31.16 -11.37
C GLU A 159 -3.73 -32.70 -11.09
#